data_ecf50bb7eaade14c49ae087d010a3c55
#
_entry.id   ecf50bb7eaade14c49ae087d010a3c55
#
_cell.length_a   1.000
_cell.length_b   1.000
_cell.length_c   1.000
_cell.angle_alpha   90.00
_cell.angle_beta   90.00
_cell.angle_gamma   90.00
#
_symmetry.space_group_name_H-M   'P 1'
#
loop_
_entity.id
_entity.type
_entity.pdbx_description
1 polymer ?
#
loop_
_entity_poly.entity_id
_entity_poly.type
_entity_poly.pdbx_seq_one_letter_code
_entity_poly.pdbx_strand_id
1 'polypeptide(L)'
;MMVLFILMFLLQMQLPKKFVWNPTFYHADRQPFGCYVFDSIMRQSLPQGYQVTAKTFRQLDEENRNRKIAVVVLDKSLRLQKVDVGHLRKIAQRGGKVMVAYHWGGSGELGSSFHVDMSSESFYLDNIMRRMASQQDVYDTLTWCGSPLAYPQREYRLIDQLISGSISLDSASKATVLAYSLQANRKFPSAVSLPCGKGEVIFVATPLLFTNMGVLDDVSSQYVFRIMSQMADLPVYRTEAYLESKVKLEAEQSPLRELLKRPPLRWAVYLMMLGVVLFMIFTARRHQRVIPIVEKPKNRSLEFIQLIGTLYYQRHDHAGLVRKKFRFFAEEVRRNAGIDIGDVNQGDADCRALAEITGMDVEKIKETIREIRLVIHSDLNIPARQMRKLIDEMNRILEN
;
A
#
# COMPACT_ATOMS: atom_id res chain seq x y z
N MET A 1 23.45 -21.91 5.68
CA MET A 1 22.62 -21.03 4.83
C MET A 1 21.27 -21.69 4.46
N MET A 2 21.24 -22.88 3.82
CA MET A 2 20.00 -23.56 3.38
C MET A 2 19.03 -23.88 4.53
N VAL A 3 19.51 -24.41 5.66
CA VAL A 3 18.70 -24.69 6.85
C VAL A 3 18.06 -23.41 7.39
N LEU A 4 18.79 -22.30 7.41
CA LEU A 4 18.30 -21.00 7.84
C LEU A 4 17.20 -20.46 6.89
N PHE A 5 17.32 -20.70 5.58
CA PHE A 5 16.32 -20.32 4.59
C PHE A 5 15.03 -21.15 4.74
N ILE A 6 15.16 -22.47 4.96
CA ILE A 6 14.03 -23.36 5.22
C ILE A 6 13.34 -22.99 6.54
N LEU A 7 14.12 -22.72 7.58
CA LEU A 7 13.60 -22.28 8.88
C LEU A 7 12.85 -20.93 8.76
N MET A 8 13.43 -19.97 8.04
CA MET A 8 12.80 -18.67 7.78
C MET A 8 11.51 -18.83 6.96
N PHE A 9 11.48 -19.71 5.97
CA PHE A 9 10.29 -20.03 5.19
C PHE A 9 9.19 -20.68 6.03
N LEU A 10 9.54 -21.64 6.88
CA LEU A 10 8.61 -22.27 7.83
C LEU A 10 8.08 -21.28 8.86
N LEU A 11 8.94 -20.41 9.41
CA LEU A 11 8.54 -19.31 10.29
C LEU A 11 7.58 -18.34 9.59
N GLN A 12 7.86 -18.01 8.32
CA GLN A 12 7.01 -17.10 7.54
C GLN A 12 5.63 -17.71 7.23
N MET A 13 5.52 -19.04 7.12
CA MET A 13 4.24 -19.74 6.99
C MET A 13 3.43 -19.76 8.30
N GLN A 14 4.08 -19.67 9.46
CA GLN A 14 3.43 -19.66 10.78
C GLN A 14 3.06 -18.27 11.27
N LEU A 15 3.59 -17.20 10.66
CA LEU A 15 3.21 -15.84 11.03
C LEU A 15 1.73 -15.61 10.79
N PRO A 16 0.97 -15.12 11.78
CA PRO A 16 -0.44 -14.80 11.61
C PRO A 16 -0.60 -13.75 10.50
N LYS A 17 -1.55 -14.00 9.61
CA LYS A 17 -1.85 -13.05 8.54
C LYS A 17 -2.33 -11.74 9.16
N LYS A 18 -1.75 -10.62 8.77
CA LYS A 18 -2.22 -9.30 9.17
C LYS A 18 -3.67 -9.11 8.73
N PHE A 19 -4.49 -8.52 9.59
CA PHE A 19 -5.84 -8.11 9.22
C PHE A 19 -5.79 -7.02 8.15
N VAL A 20 -6.59 -7.20 7.11
CA VAL A 20 -6.79 -6.22 6.07
C VAL A 20 -8.14 -5.55 6.32
N TRP A 21 -8.12 -4.25 6.61
CA TRP A 21 -9.29 -3.45 6.93
C TRP A 21 -9.96 -2.83 5.70
N ASN A 22 -9.77 -3.44 4.53
CA ASN A 22 -10.44 -3.00 3.31
C ASN A 22 -11.73 -3.82 3.13
N PRO A 23 -12.89 -3.17 3.03
CA PRO A 23 -14.17 -3.85 2.84
C PRO A 23 -14.21 -4.62 1.52
N THR A 24 -14.44 -5.92 1.61
CA THR A 24 -14.54 -6.82 0.45
C THR A 24 -15.96 -7.31 0.21
N PHE A 25 -16.74 -7.49 1.26
CA PHE A 25 -18.08 -8.09 1.25
C PHE A 25 -18.15 -9.45 0.56
N TYR A 26 -17.01 -10.11 0.37
CA TYR A 26 -16.95 -11.39 -0.33
C TYR A 26 -17.24 -12.57 0.61
N HIS A 27 -18.09 -13.52 0.16
CA HIS A 27 -18.55 -14.65 0.99
C HIS A 27 -17.43 -15.56 1.49
N ALA A 28 -16.34 -15.72 0.75
CA ALA A 28 -15.22 -16.57 1.15
C ALA A 28 -14.15 -15.82 1.94
N ASP A 29 -14.28 -14.50 2.11
CA ASP A 29 -13.32 -13.69 2.82
C ASP A 29 -13.55 -13.75 4.34
N ARG A 30 -12.50 -14.18 5.06
CA ARG A 30 -12.47 -14.29 6.52
C ARG A 30 -11.89 -13.05 7.22
N GLN A 31 -11.51 -12.02 6.45
CA GLN A 31 -11.05 -10.75 6.99
C GLN A 31 -12.19 -10.02 7.73
N PRO A 32 -11.90 -9.02 8.57
CA PRO A 32 -12.94 -8.32 9.34
C PRO A 32 -14.14 -7.84 8.51
N PHE A 33 -13.88 -7.29 7.33
CA PHE A 33 -14.90 -6.78 6.42
C PHE A 33 -15.22 -7.70 5.23
N GLY A 34 -14.93 -9.01 5.37
CA GLY A 34 -15.49 -10.07 4.55
C GLY A 34 -16.86 -10.50 5.07
N CYS A 35 -17.52 -11.44 4.38
CA CYS A 35 -18.87 -11.93 4.75
C CYS A 35 -18.92 -13.42 5.06
N TYR A 36 -17.80 -14.10 5.29
CA TYR A 36 -17.78 -15.54 5.54
C TYR A 36 -18.64 -15.95 6.74
N VAL A 37 -18.49 -15.26 7.86
CA VAL A 37 -19.26 -15.56 9.10
C VAL A 37 -20.71 -15.13 8.93
N PHE A 38 -20.95 -13.91 8.39
CA PHE A 38 -22.29 -13.42 8.13
C PHE A 38 -23.10 -14.41 7.29
N ASP A 39 -22.57 -14.85 6.15
CA ASP A 39 -23.27 -15.78 5.26
C ASP A 39 -23.50 -17.15 5.90
N SER A 40 -22.57 -17.61 6.74
CA SER A 40 -22.71 -18.86 7.49
C SER A 40 -23.84 -18.81 8.49
N ILE A 41 -23.95 -17.71 9.23
CA ILE A 41 -25.02 -17.48 10.22
C ILE A 41 -26.37 -17.33 9.49
N MET A 42 -26.45 -16.51 8.45
CA MET A 42 -27.70 -16.29 7.70
C MET A 42 -28.24 -17.58 7.09
N ARG A 43 -27.36 -18.45 6.60
CA ARG A 43 -27.78 -19.76 6.05
C ARG A 43 -28.44 -20.66 7.08
N GLN A 44 -28.06 -20.53 8.34
CA GLN A 44 -28.63 -21.31 9.45
C GLN A 44 -29.84 -20.65 10.09
N SER A 45 -29.92 -19.32 10.03
CA SER A 45 -30.92 -18.55 10.78
C SER A 45 -32.18 -18.24 9.99
N LEU A 46 -32.11 -18.14 8.66
CA LEU A 46 -33.24 -17.76 7.83
C LEU A 46 -34.14 -18.97 7.48
N PRO A 47 -35.42 -18.98 7.91
CA PRO A 47 -36.26 -20.16 7.81
C PRO A 47 -36.65 -20.54 6.36
N GLN A 48 -36.75 -19.58 5.46
CA GLN A 48 -37.08 -19.78 4.05
C GLN A 48 -35.86 -20.09 3.17
N GLY A 49 -34.66 -20.13 3.78
CA GLY A 49 -33.40 -20.41 3.14
C GLY A 49 -32.66 -19.14 2.72
N TYR A 50 -31.34 -19.30 2.63
CA TYR A 50 -30.40 -18.26 2.25
C TYR A 50 -29.34 -18.81 1.29
N GLN A 51 -29.13 -18.12 0.18
CA GLN A 51 -28.16 -18.52 -0.84
C GLN A 51 -27.33 -17.33 -1.32
N VAL A 52 -26.00 -17.51 -1.35
CA VAL A 52 -25.10 -16.57 -2.01
C VAL A 52 -24.97 -16.96 -3.48
N THR A 53 -25.06 -16.00 -4.37
CA THR A 53 -25.06 -16.22 -5.82
C THR A 53 -24.28 -15.10 -6.55
N ALA A 54 -23.78 -15.41 -7.75
CA ALA A 54 -23.18 -14.42 -8.64
C ALA A 54 -24.16 -13.93 -9.74
N LYS A 55 -25.47 -14.19 -9.58
CA LYS A 55 -26.50 -13.83 -10.55
C LYS A 55 -26.88 -12.36 -10.42
N THR A 56 -27.04 -11.69 -11.54
CA THR A 56 -27.52 -10.29 -11.60
C THR A 56 -29.01 -10.19 -11.25
N PHE A 57 -29.50 -8.98 -10.98
CA PHE A 57 -30.95 -8.75 -10.78
C PHE A 57 -31.78 -9.26 -11.96
N ARG A 58 -31.28 -9.10 -13.18
CA ARG A 58 -31.95 -9.62 -14.37
C ARG A 58 -32.11 -11.13 -14.30
N GLN A 59 -31.03 -11.86 -14.04
CA GLN A 59 -31.06 -13.32 -13.97
C GLN A 59 -31.95 -13.82 -12.83
N LEU A 60 -31.88 -13.18 -11.66
CA LEU A 60 -32.75 -13.52 -10.52
C LEU A 60 -34.21 -13.26 -10.82
N ASP A 61 -34.54 -12.15 -11.51
CA ASP A 61 -35.88 -11.80 -11.93
C ASP A 61 -36.44 -12.81 -12.95
N GLU A 62 -35.64 -13.20 -13.94
CA GLU A 62 -36.03 -14.15 -14.97
C GLU A 62 -36.26 -15.57 -14.42
N GLU A 63 -35.42 -16.06 -13.53
CA GLU A 63 -35.53 -17.38 -12.91
C GLU A 63 -36.67 -17.48 -11.89
N ASN A 64 -37.01 -16.38 -11.23
CA ASN A 64 -38.02 -16.38 -10.17
C ASN A 64 -39.30 -15.62 -10.54
N ARG A 65 -39.68 -15.61 -11.81
CA ARG A 65 -40.86 -14.86 -12.30
C ARG A 65 -42.15 -15.18 -11.53
N ASN A 66 -42.32 -16.41 -11.09
CA ASN A 66 -43.54 -16.94 -10.46
C ASN A 66 -43.39 -17.05 -8.93
N ARG A 67 -42.27 -16.61 -8.34
CA ARG A 67 -42.00 -16.71 -6.92
C ARG A 67 -41.67 -15.35 -6.35
N LYS A 68 -42.07 -15.13 -5.12
CA LYS A 68 -41.58 -13.97 -4.34
C LYS A 68 -40.26 -14.35 -3.74
N ILE A 69 -39.27 -13.49 -3.90
CA ILE A 69 -37.93 -13.67 -3.37
C ILE A 69 -37.48 -12.40 -2.64
N ALA A 70 -36.55 -12.58 -1.73
CA ALA A 70 -35.78 -11.47 -1.18
C ALA A 70 -34.38 -11.45 -1.79
N VAL A 71 -33.89 -10.28 -2.15
CA VAL A 71 -32.54 -10.10 -2.71
C VAL A 71 -31.76 -9.14 -1.84
N VAL A 72 -30.54 -9.53 -1.49
CA VAL A 72 -29.61 -8.72 -0.68
C VAL A 72 -28.39 -8.39 -1.52
N VAL A 73 -28.02 -7.11 -1.52
CA VAL A 73 -26.77 -6.62 -2.11
C VAL A 73 -25.98 -5.89 -1.02
N LEU A 74 -24.75 -6.32 -0.81
CA LEU A 74 -23.79 -5.67 0.08
C LEU A 74 -22.58 -5.30 -0.76
N ASP A 75 -22.21 -4.02 -0.80
CA ASP A 75 -21.03 -3.58 -1.57
C ASP A 75 -20.40 -2.34 -0.91
N LYS A 76 -19.18 -2.06 -1.31
CA LYS A 76 -18.49 -0.81 -0.98
C LYS A 76 -18.98 0.33 -1.89
N SER A 77 -19.15 0.04 -3.18
CA SER A 77 -19.49 1.03 -4.22
C SER A 77 -20.41 0.39 -5.25
N LEU A 78 -21.70 0.53 -5.03
CA LEU A 78 -22.69 -0.10 -5.90
C LEU A 78 -23.02 0.79 -7.10
N ARG A 79 -22.73 0.30 -8.30
CA ARG A 79 -23.07 0.93 -9.57
C ARG A 79 -24.00 0.05 -10.37
N LEU A 80 -25.28 0.29 -10.30
CA LEU A 80 -26.28 -0.40 -11.10
C LEU A 80 -26.59 0.35 -12.38
N GLN A 81 -26.72 -0.40 -13.47
CA GLN A 81 -27.21 0.15 -14.72
C GLN A 81 -28.75 0.27 -14.69
N LYS A 82 -29.32 1.08 -15.54
CA LYS A 82 -30.76 1.29 -15.67
C LYS A 82 -31.55 -0.01 -15.84
N VAL A 83 -30.97 -0.98 -16.55
CA VAL A 83 -31.56 -2.32 -16.74
C VAL A 83 -31.64 -3.06 -15.41
N ASP A 84 -30.59 -3.07 -14.60
CA ASP A 84 -30.55 -3.74 -13.29
C ASP A 84 -31.55 -3.12 -12.32
N VAL A 85 -31.64 -1.77 -12.27
CA VAL A 85 -32.62 -1.06 -11.45
C VAL A 85 -34.05 -1.39 -11.90
N GLY A 86 -34.29 -1.55 -13.21
CA GLY A 86 -35.57 -2.00 -13.76
C GLY A 86 -35.98 -3.38 -13.27
N HIS A 87 -35.05 -4.35 -13.25
CA HIS A 87 -35.30 -5.72 -12.77
C HIS A 87 -35.45 -5.78 -11.25
N LEU A 88 -34.65 -5.02 -10.49
CA LEU A 88 -34.81 -4.81 -9.05
C LEU A 88 -36.21 -4.34 -8.73
N ARG A 89 -36.70 -3.31 -9.44
CA ARG A 89 -38.05 -2.77 -9.26
C ARG A 89 -39.13 -3.83 -9.59
N LYS A 90 -38.97 -4.63 -10.64
CA LYS A 90 -39.89 -5.71 -10.98
C LYS A 90 -39.99 -6.76 -9.89
N ILE A 91 -38.86 -7.16 -9.28
CA ILE A 91 -38.83 -8.11 -8.16
C ILE A 91 -39.67 -7.56 -6.99
N ALA A 92 -39.42 -6.29 -6.61
CA ALA A 92 -40.16 -5.65 -5.53
C ALA A 92 -41.65 -5.49 -5.89
N GLN A 93 -42.01 -5.03 -7.11
CA GLN A 93 -43.38 -4.82 -7.53
C GLN A 93 -44.25 -6.10 -7.47
N ARG A 94 -43.65 -7.27 -7.65
CA ARG A 94 -44.33 -8.58 -7.53
C ARG A 94 -44.51 -9.05 -6.09
N GLY A 95 -44.05 -8.28 -5.12
CA GLY A 95 -44.15 -8.61 -3.70
C GLY A 95 -42.88 -9.25 -3.14
N GLY A 96 -41.77 -9.15 -3.87
CA GLY A 96 -40.45 -9.45 -3.35
C GLY A 96 -39.90 -8.31 -2.49
N LYS A 97 -38.81 -8.57 -1.81
CA LYS A 97 -38.10 -7.58 -0.99
C LYS A 97 -36.66 -7.43 -1.48
N VAL A 98 -36.18 -6.20 -1.59
CA VAL A 98 -34.79 -6.00 -2.03
C VAL A 98 -34.10 -5.12 -1.01
N MET A 99 -33.01 -5.63 -0.41
CA MET A 99 -32.15 -4.84 0.47
C MET A 99 -30.89 -4.45 -0.30
N VAL A 100 -30.58 -3.16 -0.26
CA VAL A 100 -29.39 -2.60 -0.86
C VAL A 100 -28.60 -1.88 0.21
N ALA A 101 -27.42 -2.38 0.52
CA ALA A 101 -26.52 -1.77 1.48
C ALA A 101 -25.17 -1.48 0.83
N TYR A 102 -24.78 -0.22 0.74
CA TYR A 102 -23.50 0.20 0.18
C TYR A 102 -22.94 1.43 0.89
N HIS A 103 -21.61 1.60 0.75
CA HIS A 103 -20.86 2.67 1.42
C HIS A 103 -20.77 3.92 0.54
N TRP A 104 -20.46 3.73 -0.74
CA TRP A 104 -20.23 4.79 -1.71
C TRP A 104 -21.00 4.52 -2.98
N GLY A 105 -21.66 5.50 -3.45
CA GLY A 105 -22.37 5.44 -4.70
C GLY A 105 -23.38 6.58 -4.69
N GLY A 106 -22.88 7.77 -5.01
CA GLY A 106 -23.77 8.90 -5.17
C GLY A 106 -24.95 8.57 -6.07
N SER A 107 -25.86 9.47 -6.22
CA SER A 107 -27.14 9.48 -6.93
C SER A 107 -27.16 8.92 -8.38
N GLY A 108 -26.56 7.73 -8.59
CA GLY A 108 -26.66 7.00 -9.85
C GLY A 108 -28.12 6.65 -10.15
N GLU A 109 -28.33 5.83 -11.17
CA GLU A 109 -29.66 5.36 -11.61
C GLU A 109 -30.52 4.81 -10.47
N LEU A 110 -29.90 4.19 -9.44
CA LEU A 110 -30.60 3.68 -8.27
C LEU A 110 -31.15 4.83 -7.41
N GLY A 111 -30.30 5.79 -7.04
CA GLY A 111 -30.67 6.93 -6.22
C GLY A 111 -31.75 7.81 -6.88
N SER A 112 -31.55 8.17 -8.15
CA SER A 112 -32.53 8.95 -8.91
C SER A 112 -33.85 8.20 -9.11
N SER A 113 -33.82 6.87 -9.26
CA SER A 113 -35.04 6.06 -9.45
C SER A 113 -35.89 5.92 -8.20
N PHE A 114 -35.29 6.02 -7.01
CA PHE A 114 -35.98 5.85 -5.72
C PHE A 114 -35.98 7.13 -4.86
N HIS A 115 -35.43 8.25 -5.38
CA HIS A 115 -35.31 9.53 -4.65
C HIS A 115 -34.57 9.37 -3.30
N VAL A 116 -33.50 8.60 -3.32
CA VAL A 116 -32.66 8.29 -2.16
C VAL A 116 -31.20 8.61 -2.49
N ASP A 117 -30.56 9.38 -1.64
CA ASP A 117 -29.14 9.60 -1.70
C ASP A 117 -28.48 9.05 -0.44
N MET A 118 -27.37 8.31 -0.61
CA MET A 118 -26.66 7.67 0.50
C MET A 118 -25.23 8.18 0.53
N SER A 119 -24.80 8.60 1.71
CA SER A 119 -23.43 9.00 1.97
C SER A 119 -22.88 8.31 3.21
N SER A 120 -21.59 8.04 3.24
CA SER A 120 -20.93 7.40 4.35
C SER A 120 -19.44 7.75 4.35
N GLU A 121 -18.82 7.74 5.50
CA GLU A 121 -17.39 7.92 5.64
C GLU A 121 -16.65 6.59 5.50
N SER A 122 -15.41 6.63 5.04
CA SER A 122 -14.55 5.45 4.97
C SER A 122 -14.07 5.05 6.36
N PHE A 123 -13.93 3.75 6.58
CA PHE A 123 -13.37 3.21 7.82
C PHE A 123 -11.85 3.34 7.84
N TYR A 124 -11.29 3.96 8.89
CA TYR A 124 -9.87 4.14 9.12
C TYR A 124 -9.50 3.72 10.54
N LEU A 125 -8.93 2.53 10.69
CA LEU A 125 -8.51 2.00 12.00
C LEU A 125 -7.56 2.95 12.74
N ASP A 126 -6.59 3.54 12.02
CA ASP A 126 -5.61 4.46 12.62
C ASP A 126 -6.27 5.72 13.22
N ASN A 127 -7.38 6.15 12.66
CA ASN A 127 -8.15 7.27 13.21
C ASN A 127 -8.83 6.88 14.52
N ILE A 128 -9.46 5.70 14.55
CA ILE A 128 -10.08 5.16 15.77
C ILE A 128 -9.03 5.00 16.87
N MET A 129 -7.90 4.38 16.56
CA MET A 129 -6.82 4.15 17.52
C MET A 129 -6.24 5.46 18.08
N ARG A 130 -6.05 6.47 17.24
CA ARG A 130 -5.60 7.81 17.68
C ARG A 130 -6.61 8.49 18.59
N ARG A 131 -7.90 8.45 18.25
CA ARG A 131 -8.96 9.04 19.06
C ARG A 131 -9.08 8.34 20.41
N MET A 132 -9.04 7.01 20.45
CA MET A 132 -9.01 6.23 21.70
C MET A 132 -7.79 6.57 22.56
N ALA A 133 -6.60 6.68 21.96
CA ALA A 133 -5.38 7.09 22.67
C ALA A 133 -5.48 8.52 23.26
N SER A 134 -6.24 9.40 22.61
CA SER A 134 -6.55 10.77 23.08
C SER A 134 -7.76 10.82 24.02
N GLN A 135 -8.28 9.69 24.49
CA GLN A 135 -9.47 9.57 25.35
C GLN A 135 -10.74 10.23 24.75
N GLN A 136 -10.82 10.33 23.44
CA GLN A 136 -12.00 10.79 22.73
C GLN A 136 -12.99 9.62 22.56
N ASP A 137 -14.29 9.91 22.69
CA ASP A 137 -15.32 8.89 22.39
C ASP A 137 -15.31 8.56 20.90
N VAL A 138 -15.28 7.27 20.61
CA VAL A 138 -15.30 6.70 19.25
C VAL A 138 -16.62 5.95 18.98
N TYR A 139 -17.56 6.04 19.90
CA TYR A 139 -18.85 5.37 19.81
C TYR A 139 -19.95 6.37 19.54
N ASP A 140 -20.94 5.93 18.77
CA ASP A 140 -22.16 6.65 18.55
C ASP A 140 -23.37 5.71 18.67
N THR A 141 -24.58 6.24 18.63
CA THR A 141 -25.80 5.47 18.88
C THR A 141 -26.59 5.27 17.59
N LEU A 142 -26.93 4.00 17.32
CA LEU A 142 -27.84 3.59 16.28
C LEU A 142 -29.19 3.21 16.92
N THR A 143 -30.26 3.86 16.53
CA THR A 143 -31.61 3.65 17.11
C THR A 143 -32.52 2.98 16.11
N TRP A 144 -33.09 1.84 16.49
CA TRP A 144 -34.10 1.14 15.69
C TRP A 144 -35.51 1.73 15.91
N CYS A 145 -36.22 2.01 14.83
CA CYS A 145 -37.59 2.58 14.85
C CYS A 145 -38.58 1.73 14.05
N GLY A 146 -38.09 0.73 13.32
CA GLY A 146 -38.93 -0.11 12.47
C GLY A 146 -39.69 -1.20 13.21
N SER A 147 -40.61 -1.88 12.50
CA SER A 147 -41.28 -3.07 12.95
C SER A 147 -40.45 -4.32 12.58
N PRO A 148 -40.50 -5.45 13.32
CA PRO A 148 -41.25 -5.67 14.56
C PRO A 148 -40.54 -5.05 15.78
N LEU A 149 -41.33 -4.62 16.73
CA LEU A 149 -40.88 -4.06 18.02
C LEU A 149 -40.59 -5.16 19.07
N ALA A 150 -40.59 -6.42 18.65
CA ALA A 150 -40.53 -7.59 19.54
C ALA A 150 -39.26 -7.68 20.40
N TYR A 151 -38.17 -7.05 19.97
CA TYR A 151 -36.93 -7.03 20.74
C TYR A 151 -36.89 -5.81 21.67
N PRO A 152 -36.50 -5.97 22.95
CA PRO A 152 -36.54 -4.89 23.92
C PRO A 152 -35.51 -3.80 23.64
N GLN A 153 -34.33 -4.18 23.12
CA GLN A 153 -33.25 -3.24 22.87
C GLN A 153 -33.48 -2.49 21.54
N ARG A 154 -33.48 -1.18 21.57
CA ARG A 154 -33.67 -0.32 20.40
C ARG A 154 -32.45 0.55 20.12
N GLU A 155 -31.59 0.76 21.09
CA GLU A 155 -30.40 1.59 20.99
C GLU A 155 -29.16 0.72 21.04
N TYR A 156 -28.30 0.92 20.07
CA TYR A 156 -27.07 0.17 19.87
C TYR A 156 -25.90 1.16 19.88
N ARG A 157 -25.04 1.05 20.89
CA ARG A 157 -23.82 1.84 20.96
C ARG A 157 -22.73 1.14 20.20
N LEU A 158 -22.31 1.71 19.07
CA LEU A 158 -21.39 1.13 18.09
C LEU A 158 -20.28 2.11 17.75
N ILE A 159 -19.18 1.61 17.19
CA ILE A 159 -18.12 2.46 16.67
C ILE A 159 -18.70 3.38 15.60
N ASP A 160 -18.49 4.68 15.77
CA ASP A 160 -19.09 5.72 14.93
C ASP A 160 -18.79 5.54 13.44
N GLN A 161 -17.57 5.15 13.07
CA GLN A 161 -17.20 4.90 11.67
C GLN A 161 -17.93 3.71 11.02
N LEU A 162 -18.44 2.76 11.81
CA LEU A 162 -19.25 1.64 11.28
C LEU A 162 -20.69 2.10 10.94
N ILE A 163 -21.15 3.16 11.59
CA ILE A 163 -22.52 3.69 11.46
C ILE A 163 -22.55 5.13 10.94
N SER A 164 -21.46 5.61 10.34
CA SER A 164 -21.34 6.96 9.78
C SER A 164 -22.23 7.22 8.57
N GLY A 165 -22.82 6.15 8.02
CA GLY A 165 -23.70 6.27 6.87
C GLY A 165 -25.01 6.97 7.16
N SER A 166 -25.43 7.83 6.23
CA SER A 166 -26.69 8.57 6.26
C SER A 166 -27.44 8.47 4.95
N ILE A 167 -28.76 8.53 5.04
CA ILE A 167 -29.67 8.50 3.91
C ILE A 167 -30.42 9.82 3.85
N SER A 168 -30.24 10.53 2.76
CA SER A 168 -31.05 11.71 2.43
C SER A 168 -32.26 11.29 1.58
N LEU A 169 -33.45 11.72 1.99
CA LEU A 169 -34.68 11.42 1.29
C LEU A 169 -35.20 12.71 0.65
N ASP A 170 -35.62 12.61 -0.59
CA ASP A 170 -36.31 13.69 -1.26
C ASP A 170 -37.74 13.83 -0.65
N SER A 171 -38.30 15.04 -0.67
CA SER A 171 -39.64 15.36 -0.16
C SER A 171 -40.77 14.52 -0.82
N ALA A 172 -40.52 14.00 -2.01
CA ALA A 172 -41.42 13.10 -2.74
C ALA A 172 -41.37 11.63 -2.28
N SER A 173 -40.40 11.26 -1.43
CA SER A 173 -40.19 9.88 -1.00
C SER A 173 -41.22 9.44 0.03
N LYS A 174 -41.86 8.29 -0.22
CA LYS A 174 -42.79 7.63 0.75
C LYS A 174 -42.01 6.65 1.65
N ALA A 175 -40.80 6.97 1.99
CA ALA A 175 -39.94 6.07 2.77
C ALA A 175 -40.39 6.01 4.25
N THR A 176 -40.37 4.81 4.81
CA THR A 176 -40.46 4.59 6.26
C THR A 176 -39.07 4.42 6.83
N VAL A 177 -38.71 5.23 7.80
CA VAL A 177 -37.38 5.10 8.44
C VAL A 177 -37.40 3.91 9.40
N LEU A 178 -36.45 2.99 9.22
CA LEU A 178 -36.25 1.80 10.04
C LEU A 178 -35.22 2.04 11.16
N ALA A 179 -34.21 2.84 10.90
CA ALA A 179 -33.18 3.18 11.88
C ALA A 179 -32.61 4.58 11.67
N TYR A 180 -32.17 5.19 12.75
CA TYR A 180 -31.43 6.44 12.76
C TYR A 180 -30.05 6.24 13.39
N SER A 181 -29.02 6.83 12.81
CA SER A 181 -27.73 7.03 13.47
C SER A 181 -27.67 8.42 14.11
N LEU A 182 -27.12 8.50 15.31
CA LEU A 182 -26.84 9.76 15.98
C LEU A 182 -25.40 10.15 15.62
N GLN A 183 -25.21 11.24 14.90
CA GLN A 183 -23.91 11.75 14.50
C GLN A 183 -23.80 13.21 14.95
N ALA A 184 -22.79 13.52 15.76
CA ALA A 184 -22.61 14.87 16.31
C ALA A 184 -23.93 15.46 16.90
N ASN A 185 -24.65 14.68 17.66
CA ASN A 185 -25.94 15.04 18.28
C ASN A 185 -27.10 15.31 17.28
N ARG A 186 -26.96 14.89 16.01
CA ARG A 186 -28.01 14.97 15.01
C ARG A 186 -28.45 13.57 14.57
N LYS A 187 -29.74 13.38 14.38
CA LYS A 187 -30.30 12.11 13.90
C LYS A 187 -30.34 12.08 12.38
N PHE A 188 -29.71 11.09 11.80
CA PHE A 188 -29.71 10.83 10.35
C PHE A 188 -30.33 9.47 10.07
N PRO A 189 -31.27 9.33 9.12
CA PRO A 189 -31.76 8.04 8.70
C PRO A 189 -30.57 7.17 8.22
N SER A 190 -30.44 5.97 8.79
CA SER A 190 -29.40 4.99 8.43
C SER A 190 -29.96 3.75 7.74
N ALA A 191 -31.24 3.48 7.93
CA ALA A 191 -31.96 2.46 7.21
C ALA A 191 -33.39 2.92 6.92
N VAL A 192 -33.85 2.73 5.67
CA VAL A 192 -35.19 3.12 5.23
C VAL A 192 -35.82 2.03 4.36
N SER A 193 -37.14 1.86 4.47
CA SER A 193 -37.92 1.01 3.58
C SER A 193 -38.83 1.87 2.69
N LEU A 194 -38.78 1.61 1.39
CA LEU A 194 -39.65 2.22 0.39
C LEU A 194 -40.60 1.18 -0.17
N PRO A 195 -41.92 1.41 -0.09
CA PRO A 195 -42.88 0.54 -0.74
C PRO A 195 -42.71 0.60 -2.26
N CYS A 196 -42.69 -0.55 -2.89
CA CYS A 196 -42.55 -0.67 -4.34
C CYS A 196 -43.53 -1.74 -4.86
N GLY A 197 -44.69 -1.29 -5.34
CA GLY A 197 -45.78 -2.18 -5.73
C GLY A 197 -46.33 -2.98 -4.57
N LYS A 198 -46.21 -4.34 -4.63
CA LYS A 198 -46.66 -5.24 -3.56
C LYS A 198 -45.57 -5.59 -2.55
N GLY A 199 -44.35 -5.16 -2.78
CA GLY A 199 -43.18 -5.41 -1.93
C GLY A 199 -42.48 -4.11 -1.55
N GLU A 200 -41.22 -4.20 -1.22
CA GLU A 200 -40.44 -3.06 -0.69
C GLU A 200 -38.97 -3.11 -1.11
N VAL A 201 -38.35 -1.95 -1.11
CA VAL A 201 -36.89 -1.82 -1.28
C VAL A 201 -36.33 -1.17 -0.01
N ILE A 202 -35.41 -1.86 0.63
CA ILE A 202 -34.75 -1.43 1.87
C ILE A 202 -33.38 -0.91 1.54
N PHE A 203 -33.10 0.35 1.86
CA PHE A 203 -31.79 0.98 1.75
C PHE A 203 -31.14 1.04 3.12
N VAL A 204 -29.87 0.64 3.20
CA VAL A 204 -29.10 0.60 4.45
C VAL A 204 -27.75 1.26 4.22
N ALA A 205 -27.47 2.33 4.95
CA ALA A 205 -26.23 3.10 4.86
C ALA A 205 -25.10 2.58 5.77
N THR A 206 -25.32 1.45 6.45
CA THR A 206 -24.37 0.85 7.39
C THR A 206 -23.93 -0.55 6.92
N PRO A 207 -23.36 -0.71 5.69
CA PRO A 207 -23.05 -2.02 5.14
C PRO A 207 -21.97 -2.77 5.93
N LEU A 208 -21.06 -2.07 6.62
CA LEU A 208 -19.99 -2.69 7.39
C LEU A 208 -20.50 -3.55 8.55
N LEU A 209 -21.70 -3.29 9.05
CA LEU A 209 -22.32 -4.10 10.09
C LEU A 209 -22.70 -5.51 9.59
N PHE A 210 -22.87 -5.70 8.27
CA PHE A 210 -23.19 -6.99 7.63
C PHE A 210 -21.93 -7.78 7.24
N THR A 211 -20.83 -7.52 7.91
CA THR A 211 -19.55 -8.21 7.70
C THR A 211 -19.21 -9.11 8.88
N ASN A 212 -18.11 -9.86 8.78
CA ASN A 212 -17.64 -10.73 9.86
C ASN A 212 -17.51 -9.97 11.18
N MET A 213 -16.95 -8.76 11.16
CA MET A 213 -16.79 -7.93 12.34
C MET A 213 -18.13 -7.56 12.98
N GLY A 214 -19.08 -7.11 12.16
CA GLY A 214 -20.36 -6.65 12.68
C GLY A 214 -21.24 -7.77 13.25
N VAL A 215 -21.18 -8.99 12.69
CA VAL A 215 -22.00 -10.11 13.20
C VAL A 215 -21.36 -10.87 14.35
N LEU A 216 -20.07 -10.67 14.62
CA LEU A 216 -19.37 -11.25 15.76
C LEU A 216 -19.48 -10.38 17.03
N ASP A 217 -19.84 -9.12 16.89
CA ASP A 217 -20.09 -8.23 18.02
C ASP A 217 -21.54 -8.38 18.51
N ASP A 218 -21.73 -8.57 19.81
CA ASP A 218 -23.03 -8.84 20.41
C ASP A 218 -24.05 -7.72 20.18
N VAL A 219 -23.59 -6.48 20.14
CA VAL A 219 -24.47 -5.32 20.01
C VAL A 219 -24.90 -5.13 18.56
N SER A 220 -23.95 -5.12 17.64
CA SER A 220 -24.24 -4.91 16.21
C SER A 220 -24.95 -6.09 15.57
N SER A 221 -24.69 -7.33 16.03
CA SER A 221 -25.38 -8.52 15.53
C SER A 221 -26.89 -8.43 15.71
N GLN A 222 -27.38 -7.92 16.85
CA GLN A 222 -28.80 -7.74 17.11
C GLN A 222 -29.46 -6.78 16.10
N TYR A 223 -28.78 -5.70 15.74
CA TYR A 223 -29.28 -4.79 14.70
C TYR A 223 -29.30 -5.47 13.32
N VAL A 224 -28.24 -6.18 12.97
CA VAL A 224 -28.14 -6.91 11.70
C VAL A 224 -29.27 -7.92 11.57
N PHE A 225 -29.54 -8.70 12.62
CA PHE A 225 -30.66 -9.64 12.63
C PHE A 225 -32.03 -8.97 12.51
N ARG A 226 -32.22 -7.77 13.06
CA ARG A 226 -33.45 -7.00 12.86
C ARG A 226 -33.68 -6.60 11.41
N ILE A 227 -32.65 -6.07 10.76
CA ILE A 227 -32.73 -5.75 9.34
C ILE A 227 -33.00 -7.01 8.52
N MET A 228 -32.27 -8.10 8.77
CA MET A 228 -32.45 -9.34 8.04
C MET A 228 -33.81 -10.01 8.28
N SER A 229 -34.39 -9.82 9.47
CA SER A 229 -35.73 -10.33 9.79
C SER A 229 -36.84 -9.71 8.93
N GLN A 230 -36.61 -8.52 8.37
CA GLN A 230 -37.55 -7.91 7.42
C GLN A 230 -37.77 -8.78 6.16
N MET A 231 -36.81 -9.67 5.86
CA MET A 231 -36.84 -10.53 4.67
C MET A 231 -37.04 -12.00 5.00
N ALA A 232 -37.19 -12.37 6.28
CA ALA A 232 -37.21 -13.75 6.75
C ALA A 232 -38.42 -14.58 6.26
N ASP A 233 -39.46 -13.92 5.78
CA ASP A 233 -40.66 -14.52 5.20
C ASP A 233 -40.48 -15.05 3.76
N LEU A 234 -39.34 -14.71 3.12
CA LEU A 234 -39.03 -15.06 1.74
C LEU A 234 -37.68 -15.79 1.63
N PRO A 235 -37.50 -16.64 0.59
CA PRO A 235 -36.16 -17.16 0.29
C PRO A 235 -35.23 -16.03 -0.12
N VAL A 236 -34.08 -15.94 0.55
CA VAL A 236 -33.14 -14.81 0.43
C VAL A 236 -31.97 -15.20 -0.48
N TYR A 237 -31.74 -14.40 -1.49
CA TYR A 237 -30.58 -14.48 -2.39
C TYR A 237 -29.66 -13.29 -2.16
N ARG A 238 -28.45 -13.52 -1.64
CA ARG A 238 -27.42 -12.48 -1.62
C ARG A 238 -26.61 -12.52 -2.90
N THR A 239 -26.70 -11.50 -3.71
CA THR A 239 -25.94 -11.43 -4.95
C THR A 239 -24.60 -10.73 -4.77
N GLU A 240 -23.57 -11.34 -5.35
CA GLU A 240 -22.22 -10.81 -5.48
C GLU A 240 -21.86 -10.41 -6.92
N ALA A 241 -22.87 -10.36 -7.82
CA ALA A 241 -22.64 -10.02 -9.23
C ALA A 241 -22.04 -8.63 -9.44
N TYR A 242 -22.23 -7.73 -8.49
CA TYR A 242 -21.86 -6.32 -8.57
C TYR A 242 -20.60 -5.98 -7.75
N LEU A 243 -20.01 -6.95 -7.05
CA LEU A 243 -18.82 -6.72 -6.22
C LEU A 243 -17.57 -6.40 -7.08
N GLU A 244 -17.14 -5.15 -7.04
CA GLU A 244 -15.83 -4.73 -7.63
C GLU A 244 -14.65 -5.41 -6.92
N SER A 245 -14.76 -5.62 -5.62
CA SER A 245 -13.71 -6.24 -4.80
C SER A 245 -13.43 -7.69 -5.16
N LYS A 246 -14.41 -8.42 -5.68
CA LYS A 246 -14.22 -9.81 -6.13
C LYS A 246 -13.19 -9.92 -7.25
N VAL A 247 -13.28 -9.04 -8.24
CA VAL A 247 -12.33 -9.00 -9.37
C VAL A 247 -10.92 -8.64 -8.88
N LYS A 248 -10.81 -7.71 -7.93
CA LYS A 248 -9.52 -7.33 -7.34
C LYS A 248 -8.92 -8.43 -6.48
N LEU A 249 -9.72 -9.10 -5.64
CA LEU A 249 -9.28 -10.23 -4.82
C LEU A 249 -8.82 -11.42 -5.65
N GLU A 250 -9.48 -11.70 -6.77
CA GLU A 250 -9.06 -12.73 -7.71
C GLU A 250 -7.76 -12.33 -8.45
N ALA A 251 -7.61 -11.05 -8.78
CA ALA A 251 -6.41 -10.51 -9.42
C ALA A 251 -5.21 -10.39 -8.47
N GLU A 252 -5.44 -10.08 -7.19
CA GLU A 252 -4.40 -10.00 -6.15
C GLU A 252 -3.98 -11.37 -5.61
N GLN A 253 -4.61 -12.44 -6.02
CA GLN A 253 -4.14 -13.78 -5.69
C GLN A 253 -2.77 -13.99 -6.36
N SER A 254 -1.74 -14.16 -5.52
CA SER A 254 -0.38 -14.44 -5.99
C SER A 254 -0.40 -15.48 -7.11
N PRO A 255 0.26 -15.23 -8.26
CA PRO A 255 0.34 -16.20 -9.36
C PRO A 255 0.77 -17.59 -8.90
N LEU A 256 1.62 -17.64 -7.86
CA LEU A 256 2.05 -18.89 -7.24
C LEU A 256 0.90 -19.64 -6.56
N ARG A 257 -0.04 -18.94 -5.93
CA ARG A 257 -1.22 -19.58 -5.30
C ARG A 257 -2.15 -20.20 -6.36
N GLU A 258 -2.31 -19.54 -7.50
CA GLU A 258 -3.10 -20.07 -8.60
C GLU A 258 -2.45 -21.31 -9.23
N LEU A 259 -1.14 -21.31 -9.37
CA LEU A 259 -0.36 -22.50 -9.78
C LEU A 259 -0.53 -23.67 -8.81
N LEU A 260 -0.54 -23.40 -7.49
CA LEU A 260 -0.67 -24.43 -6.45
C LEU A 260 -2.11 -24.96 -6.30
N LYS A 261 -3.14 -24.28 -6.77
CA LYS A 261 -4.52 -24.76 -6.76
C LYS A 261 -4.75 -25.90 -7.75
N ARG A 262 -4.05 -25.87 -8.89
CA ARG A 262 -4.19 -26.89 -9.95
C ARG A 262 -3.25 -28.08 -9.70
N PRO A 263 -3.76 -29.31 -9.49
CA PRO A 263 -2.93 -30.44 -9.14
C PRO A 263 -1.71 -30.67 -10.06
N PRO A 264 -1.82 -30.61 -11.41
CA PRO A 264 -0.66 -30.80 -12.28
C PRO A 264 0.42 -29.73 -12.07
N LEU A 265 0.02 -28.46 -11.94
CA LEU A 265 0.96 -27.34 -11.77
C LEU A 265 1.60 -27.35 -10.38
N ARG A 266 0.88 -27.78 -9.36
CA ARG A 266 1.42 -27.99 -8.01
C ARG A 266 2.56 -28.99 -8.01
N TRP A 267 2.39 -30.13 -8.68
CA TRP A 267 3.45 -31.12 -8.81
C TRP A 267 4.64 -30.61 -9.60
N ALA A 268 4.42 -29.80 -10.66
CA ALA A 268 5.50 -29.16 -11.41
C ALA A 268 6.32 -28.21 -10.52
N VAL A 269 5.67 -27.41 -9.67
CA VAL A 269 6.36 -26.53 -8.71
C VAL A 269 7.16 -27.34 -7.69
N TYR A 270 6.62 -28.44 -7.16
CA TYR A 270 7.35 -29.31 -6.23
C TYR A 270 8.56 -29.97 -6.88
N LEU A 271 8.44 -30.45 -8.13
CA LEU A 271 9.56 -31.02 -8.88
C LEU A 271 10.63 -29.97 -9.17
N MET A 272 10.23 -28.74 -9.52
CA MET A 272 11.16 -27.63 -9.71
C MET A 272 11.92 -27.32 -8.41
N MET A 273 11.22 -27.22 -7.28
CA MET A 273 11.85 -26.99 -5.97
C MET A 273 12.82 -28.13 -5.60
N LEU A 274 12.39 -29.39 -5.84
CA LEU A 274 13.26 -30.56 -5.62
C LEU A 274 14.49 -30.49 -6.51
N GLY A 275 14.36 -30.13 -7.79
CA GLY A 275 15.46 -29.94 -8.72
C GLY A 275 16.45 -28.88 -8.25
N VAL A 276 15.96 -27.73 -7.76
CA VAL A 276 16.82 -26.68 -7.20
C VAL A 276 17.57 -27.17 -5.95
N VAL A 277 16.90 -27.91 -5.07
CA VAL A 277 17.53 -28.49 -3.86
C VAL A 277 18.61 -29.49 -4.26
N LEU A 278 18.32 -30.40 -5.18
CA LEU A 278 19.32 -31.36 -5.69
C LEU A 278 20.49 -30.63 -6.35
N PHE A 279 20.22 -29.65 -7.22
CA PHE A 279 21.27 -28.83 -7.84
C PHE A 279 22.14 -28.16 -6.78
N MET A 280 21.58 -27.58 -5.73
CA MET A 280 22.34 -26.99 -4.64
C MET A 280 23.21 -28.05 -3.91
N ILE A 281 22.65 -29.24 -3.63
CA ILE A 281 23.40 -30.32 -2.97
C ILE A 281 24.56 -30.78 -3.83
N PHE A 282 24.37 -30.98 -5.13
CA PHE A 282 25.40 -31.40 -6.04
C PHE A 282 26.44 -30.30 -6.30
N THR A 283 26.03 -29.05 -6.41
CA THR A 283 26.91 -27.90 -6.63
C THR A 283 27.67 -27.49 -5.35
N ALA A 284 27.10 -27.74 -4.18
CA ALA A 284 27.73 -27.47 -2.88
C ALA A 284 28.88 -28.46 -2.58
N ARG A 285 29.02 -29.57 -3.35
CA ARG A 285 30.23 -30.36 -3.28
C ARG A 285 31.40 -29.48 -3.68
N ARG A 286 32.24 -29.24 -2.68
CA ARG A 286 33.46 -28.43 -2.77
C ARG A 286 34.27 -28.88 -3.99
N HIS A 287 34.21 -28.14 -5.09
CA HIS A 287 35.24 -28.26 -6.13
C HIS A 287 36.54 -27.85 -5.47
N GLN A 288 37.40 -28.84 -5.20
CA GLN A 288 38.79 -28.55 -4.86
C GLN A 288 39.32 -27.70 -6.01
N ARG A 289 39.65 -26.46 -5.71
CA ARG A 289 40.32 -25.59 -6.70
C ARG A 289 41.58 -26.33 -7.15
N VAL A 290 41.68 -26.56 -8.44
CA VAL A 290 42.98 -26.89 -9.07
C VAL A 290 43.99 -25.90 -8.49
N ILE A 291 45.12 -26.44 -7.99
CA ILE A 291 46.20 -25.67 -7.37
C ILE A 291 46.42 -24.41 -8.24
N PRO A 292 46.21 -23.21 -7.71
CA PRO A 292 46.35 -22.02 -8.52
C PRO A 292 47.82 -21.93 -8.95
N ILE A 293 48.06 -21.78 -10.26
CA ILE A 293 49.37 -21.42 -10.78
C ILE A 293 49.79 -20.17 -10.02
N VAL A 294 50.89 -20.27 -9.26
CA VAL A 294 51.42 -19.14 -8.49
C VAL A 294 51.91 -18.11 -9.50
N GLU A 295 51.04 -17.18 -9.84
CA GLU A 295 51.43 -16.00 -10.59
C GLU A 295 52.45 -15.22 -9.76
N LYS A 296 53.53 -14.77 -10.41
CA LYS A 296 54.53 -13.90 -9.77
C LYS A 296 53.80 -12.76 -9.06
N PRO A 297 54.20 -12.40 -7.83
CA PRO A 297 53.52 -11.38 -7.06
C PRO A 297 53.49 -10.08 -7.86
N LYS A 298 52.31 -9.71 -8.34
CA LYS A 298 52.07 -8.42 -8.95
C LYS A 298 52.30 -7.34 -7.91
N ASN A 299 53.01 -6.29 -8.33
CA ASN A 299 53.26 -5.16 -7.44
C ASN A 299 51.93 -4.44 -7.09
N ARG A 300 51.29 -4.91 -6.01
CA ARG A 300 50.01 -4.41 -5.56
C ARG A 300 49.99 -2.91 -5.28
N SER A 301 51.17 -2.36 -4.95
CA SER A 301 51.35 -0.91 -4.76
C SER A 301 51.12 -0.15 -6.07
N LEU A 302 51.64 -0.68 -7.17
CA LEU A 302 51.47 -0.05 -8.48
C LEU A 302 49.99 -0.15 -8.95
N GLU A 303 49.38 -1.31 -8.79
CA GLU A 303 47.93 -1.50 -9.12
C GLU A 303 47.06 -0.58 -8.27
N PHE A 304 47.36 -0.42 -6.97
CA PHE A 304 46.64 0.49 -6.09
C PHE A 304 46.79 1.93 -6.53
N ILE A 305 47.99 2.38 -6.88
CA ILE A 305 48.21 3.74 -7.38
C ILE A 305 47.47 3.97 -8.71
N GLN A 306 47.49 3.00 -9.62
CA GLN A 306 46.72 3.07 -10.86
C GLN A 306 45.22 3.13 -10.63
N LEU A 307 44.70 2.32 -9.70
CA LEU A 307 43.28 2.33 -9.31
C LEU A 307 42.87 3.68 -8.73
N ILE A 308 43.67 4.22 -7.83
CA ILE A 308 43.45 5.56 -7.24
C ILE A 308 43.49 6.63 -8.34
N GLY A 309 44.47 6.57 -9.23
CA GLY A 309 44.55 7.49 -10.37
C GLY A 309 43.32 7.44 -11.27
N THR A 310 42.81 6.24 -11.56
CA THR A 310 41.61 6.04 -12.36
C THR A 310 40.36 6.58 -11.66
N LEU A 311 40.23 6.35 -10.35
CA LEU A 311 39.14 6.86 -9.55
C LEU A 311 39.07 8.41 -9.52
N TYR A 312 40.24 9.05 -9.37
CA TYR A 312 40.32 10.52 -9.44
C TYR A 312 40.02 11.03 -10.85
N TYR A 313 40.46 10.34 -11.90
CA TYR A 313 40.15 10.70 -13.28
C TYR A 313 38.68 10.60 -13.59
N GLN A 314 38.03 9.52 -13.14
CA GLN A 314 36.55 9.31 -13.33
C GLN A 314 35.69 10.32 -12.59
N ARG A 315 36.13 10.79 -11.42
CA ARG A 315 35.40 11.79 -10.65
C ARG A 315 35.44 13.20 -11.25
N HIS A 316 36.29 13.44 -12.23
CA HIS A 316 36.52 14.78 -12.82
C HIS A 316 36.82 15.88 -11.80
N ASP A 317 37.27 15.51 -10.59
CA ASP A 317 37.66 16.46 -9.55
C ASP A 317 39.13 16.89 -9.76
N HIS A 318 39.32 17.69 -10.80
CA HIS A 318 40.63 18.19 -11.15
C HIS A 318 41.18 19.20 -10.12
N ALA A 319 40.30 19.96 -9.52
CA ALA A 319 40.71 20.94 -8.47
C ALA A 319 41.17 20.21 -7.20
N GLY A 320 40.46 19.12 -6.80
CA GLY A 320 40.84 18.27 -5.68
C GLY A 320 42.22 17.61 -5.86
N LEU A 321 42.57 17.19 -7.10
CA LEU A 321 43.88 16.65 -7.44
C LEU A 321 44.98 17.73 -7.28
N VAL A 322 44.77 18.93 -7.77
CA VAL A 322 45.73 20.04 -7.60
C VAL A 322 45.92 20.38 -6.15
N ARG A 323 44.84 20.49 -5.34
CA ARG A 323 44.93 20.74 -3.87
C ARG A 323 45.74 19.65 -3.17
N LYS A 324 45.55 18.41 -3.51
CA LYS A 324 46.29 17.29 -2.91
C LYS A 324 47.73 17.29 -3.31
N LYS A 325 48.05 17.50 -4.60
CA LYS A 325 49.43 17.61 -5.11
C LYS A 325 50.13 18.77 -4.49
N PHE A 326 49.47 19.93 -4.36
CA PHE A 326 50.06 21.11 -3.73
C PHE A 326 50.42 20.86 -2.26
N ARG A 327 49.62 20.13 -1.49
CA ARG A 327 49.96 19.80 -0.09
C ARG A 327 51.26 18.97 -0.04
N PHE A 328 51.41 17.99 -0.91
CA PHE A 328 52.65 17.23 -0.96
C PHE A 328 53.83 18.07 -1.44
N PHE A 329 53.62 18.91 -2.43
CA PHE A 329 54.62 19.87 -2.94
C PHE A 329 55.07 20.84 -1.83
N ALA A 330 54.15 21.44 -1.11
CA ALA A 330 54.50 22.36 -0.03
C ALA A 330 55.27 21.69 1.11
N GLU A 331 54.86 20.43 1.47
CA GLU A 331 55.57 19.68 2.49
C GLU A 331 57.00 19.27 2.03
N GLU A 332 57.18 18.96 0.75
CA GLU A 332 58.46 18.58 0.19
C GLU A 332 59.39 19.80 0.07
N VAL A 333 58.88 20.96 -0.31
CA VAL A 333 59.63 22.23 -0.32
C VAL A 333 59.99 22.61 1.10
N ARG A 334 59.09 22.46 2.07
CA ARG A 334 59.38 22.71 3.50
C ARG A 334 60.48 21.81 4.02
N ARG A 335 60.46 20.52 3.64
CA ARG A 335 61.46 19.56 4.08
C ARG A 335 62.81 19.76 3.44
N ASN A 336 62.86 20.12 2.16
CA ASN A 336 64.09 20.25 1.41
C ASN A 336 64.73 21.65 1.47
N ALA A 337 63.92 22.68 1.46
CA ALA A 337 64.34 24.09 1.42
C ALA A 337 64.06 24.89 2.71
N GLY A 338 63.31 24.33 3.65
CA GLY A 338 62.93 25.03 4.89
C GLY A 338 61.89 26.16 4.68
N ILE A 339 61.28 26.24 3.51
CA ILE A 339 60.36 27.32 3.12
C ILE A 339 58.94 26.84 3.22
N ASP A 340 58.07 27.57 3.93
CA ASP A 340 56.65 27.22 4.07
C ASP A 340 55.77 27.99 3.07
N ILE A 341 55.56 27.42 1.91
CA ILE A 341 54.74 27.97 0.82
C ILE A 341 53.22 27.88 1.15
N GLY A 342 52.86 27.10 2.16
CA GLY A 342 51.47 26.91 2.59
C GLY A 342 50.89 28.13 3.33
N ASP A 343 51.70 28.97 3.92
CA ASP A 343 51.25 30.17 4.64
C ASP A 343 50.95 31.33 3.67
N VAL A 344 49.74 31.86 3.74
CA VAL A 344 49.24 32.91 2.86
C VAL A 344 49.90 34.26 3.13
N ASN A 345 50.44 34.45 4.33
CA ASN A 345 50.92 35.73 4.83
C ASN A 345 52.40 36.05 4.45
N GLN A 346 53.19 35.06 4.01
CA GLN A 346 54.62 35.22 3.73
C GLN A 346 55.02 35.15 2.25
N GLY A 347 54.06 35.34 1.34
CA GLY A 347 54.10 34.93 -0.07
C GLY A 347 55.26 35.43 -0.96
N ASP A 348 55.81 36.63 -0.79
CA ASP A 348 56.77 37.22 -1.72
C ASP A 348 58.25 36.90 -1.37
N ALA A 349 58.55 36.75 -0.10
CA ALA A 349 59.89 36.40 0.37
C ALA A 349 60.19 34.94 0.08
N ASP A 350 59.22 34.04 0.31
CA ASP A 350 59.34 32.59 0.11
C ASP A 350 59.47 32.23 -1.37
N CYS A 351 58.79 32.96 -2.27
CA CYS A 351 58.92 32.76 -3.71
C CYS A 351 60.32 33.17 -4.24
N ARG A 352 60.94 34.20 -3.66
CA ARG A 352 62.30 34.60 -4.00
C ARG A 352 63.33 33.57 -3.52
N ALA A 353 63.20 33.13 -2.28
CA ALA A 353 64.09 32.12 -1.73
C ALA A 353 63.98 30.78 -2.52
N LEU A 354 62.76 30.41 -2.93
CA LEU A 354 62.58 29.24 -3.77
C LEU A 354 63.19 29.39 -5.18
N ALA A 355 63.09 30.60 -5.75
CA ALA A 355 63.72 30.93 -7.02
C ALA A 355 65.24 30.86 -6.99
N GLU A 356 65.86 31.29 -5.88
CA GLU A 356 67.31 31.22 -5.68
C GLU A 356 67.80 29.73 -5.60
N ILE A 357 67.01 28.89 -4.92
CA ILE A 357 67.36 27.45 -4.78
C ILE A 357 67.17 26.66 -6.10
N THR A 358 66.09 26.94 -6.81
CA THR A 358 65.75 26.21 -8.03
C THR A 358 66.34 26.77 -9.31
N GLY A 359 66.95 27.97 -9.23
CA GLY A 359 67.48 28.66 -10.41
C GLY A 359 66.43 29.15 -11.42
N MET A 360 65.17 29.16 -11.03
CA MET A 360 64.03 29.56 -11.89
C MET A 360 63.73 31.02 -11.76
N ASP A 361 63.06 31.61 -12.78
CA ASP A 361 62.64 33.00 -12.76
C ASP A 361 61.60 33.25 -11.63
N VAL A 362 61.85 34.26 -10.80
CA VAL A 362 61.03 34.64 -9.66
C VAL A 362 59.58 34.93 -10.06
N GLU A 363 59.41 35.66 -11.18
CA GLU A 363 58.04 36.02 -11.63
C GLU A 363 57.24 34.79 -12.06
N LYS A 364 57.91 33.80 -12.67
CA LYS A 364 57.26 32.56 -13.07
C LYS A 364 56.83 31.72 -11.87
N ILE A 365 57.62 31.62 -10.83
CA ILE A 365 57.29 30.95 -9.58
C ILE A 365 56.09 31.64 -8.89
N LYS A 366 56.13 32.97 -8.80
CA LYS A 366 55.02 33.76 -8.22
C LYS A 366 53.72 33.54 -8.98
N GLU A 367 53.78 33.58 -10.32
CA GLU A 367 52.58 33.33 -11.15
C GLU A 367 52.02 31.95 -10.93
N THR A 368 52.87 30.94 -10.92
CA THR A 368 52.47 29.49 -10.70
C THR A 368 51.84 29.33 -9.33
N ILE A 369 52.43 29.85 -8.24
CA ILE A 369 51.89 29.75 -6.89
C ILE A 369 50.59 30.52 -6.78
N ARG A 370 50.45 31.66 -7.43
CA ARG A 370 49.23 32.45 -7.46
C ARG A 370 48.09 31.71 -8.18
N GLU A 371 48.40 31.12 -9.35
CA GLU A 371 47.42 30.29 -10.08
C GLU A 371 46.96 29.10 -9.23
N ILE A 372 47.86 28.42 -8.54
CA ILE A 372 47.55 27.29 -7.66
C ILE A 372 46.71 27.74 -6.49
N ARG A 373 47.02 28.85 -5.82
CA ARG A 373 46.27 29.38 -4.71
C ARG A 373 44.83 29.76 -5.11
N LEU A 374 44.65 30.32 -6.31
CA LEU A 374 43.33 30.61 -6.86
C LEU A 374 42.49 29.29 -6.98
N VAL A 375 43.09 28.22 -7.47
CA VAL A 375 42.41 26.93 -7.60
C VAL A 375 42.10 26.28 -6.25
N ILE A 376 42.97 26.48 -5.24
CA ILE A 376 42.78 25.92 -3.89
C ILE A 376 41.64 26.60 -3.15
N HIS A 377 41.50 27.92 -3.29
CA HIS A 377 40.52 28.72 -2.54
C HIS A 377 39.21 28.94 -3.31
N SER A 378 39.17 28.60 -4.59
CA SER A 378 37.93 28.62 -5.38
C SER A 378 37.31 27.24 -5.44
N ASP A 379 35.97 27.14 -5.31
CA ASP A 379 35.24 25.93 -5.56
C ASP A 379 34.99 25.68 -7.06
N LEU A 380 35.74 26.33 -7.92
CA LEU A 380 35.60 26.22 -9.38
C LEU A 380 36.25 24.92 -9.87
N ASN A 381 35.52 24.21 -10.70
CA ASN A 381 36.05 23.05 -11.41
C ASN A 381 36.97 23.54 -12.55
N ILE A 382 38.20 23.04 -12.60
CA ILE A 382 39.18 23.43 -13.63
C ILE A 382 39.25 22.38 -14.74
N PRO A 383 39.53 22.76 -16.00
CA PRO A 383 39.70 21.80 -17.08
C PRO A 383 40.95 20.95 -16.89
N ALA A 384 40.94 19.70 -17.38
CA ALA A 384 42.03 18.74 -17.26
C ALA A 384 43.39 19.29 -17.81
N ARG A 385 43.34 20.17 -18.81
CA ARG A 385 44.55 20.81 -19.39
C ARG A 385 45.24 21.75 -18.38
N GLN A 386 44.43 22.50 -17.64
CA GLN A 386 44.97 23.42 -16.62
C GLN A 386 45.51 22.66 -15.41
N MET A 387 44.81 21.60 -14.98
CA MET A 387 45.29 20.70 -13.92
C MET A 387 46.67 20.13 -14.28
N ARG A 388 46.83 19.60 -15.50
CA ARG A 388 48.12 19.04 -15.96
C ARG A 388 49.21 20.11 -15.93
N LYS A 389 48.93 21.30 -16.49
CA LYS A 389 49.88 22.43 -16.47
C LYS A 389 50.41 22.73 -15.05
N LEU A 390 49.50 22.85 -14.08
CA LEU A 390 49.86 23.15 -12.71
C LEU A 390 50.63 22.05 -12.01
N ILE A 391 50.30 20.76 -12.30
CA ILE A 391 51.01 19.63 -11.74
C ILE A 391 52.42 19.52 -12.33
N ASP A 392 52.57 19.77 -13.63
CA ASP A 392 53.87 19.72 -14.31
C ASP A 392 54.79 20.87 -13.84
N GLU A 393 54.27 22.06 -13.61
CA GLU A 393 55.02 23.18 -13.04
C GLU A 393 55.44 22.89 -11.58
N MET A 394 54.58 22.28 -10.74
CA MET A 394 54.98 21.82 -9.40
C MET A 394 56.11 20.79 -9.44
N ASN A 395 56.01 19.81 -10.35
CA ASN A 395 57.07 18.81 -10.50
C ASN A 395 58.39 19.43 -10.98
N ARG A 396 58.31 20.37 -11.93
CA ARG A 396 59.49 21.07 -12.46
C ARG A 396 60.24 21.88 -11.38
N ILE A 397 59.47 22.48 -10.43
CA ILE A 397 60.06 23.17 -9.31
C ILE A 397 60.73 22.22 -8.31
N LEU A 398 60.27 21.00 -8.17
CA LEU A 398 60.87 19.98 -7.30
C LEU A 398 62.08 19.29 -7.89
N GLU A 399 62.16 19.20 -9.24
CA GLU A 399 63.23 18.51 -9.96
C GLU A 399 64.48 19.39 -10.19
N ASN A 400 64.32 20.72 -10.09
CA ASN A 400 65.44 21.67 -10.17
C ASN A 400 65.91 22.05 -8.77
#